data_fe116af6cf420bccb479a7b0a1783b20
#
_entry.id   fe116af6cf420bccb479a7b0a1783b20
#
_cell.length_a   1.000
_cell.length_b   1.000
_cell.length_c   1.000
_cell.angle_alpha   90.00
_cell.angle_beta   90.00
_cell.angle_gamma   90.00
#
_symmetry.space_group_name_H-M   'P 1'
#
loop_
_entity.id
_entity.type
_entity.pdbx_description
1 polymer ?
#
loop_
_entity_poly.entity_id
_entity_poly.type
_entity_poly.pdbx_seq_one_letter_code
_entity_poly.pdbx_strand_id
1 'polypeptide(L)'
;MVNFYFSVYTYISAFIYFPIFTIFEKVSGWMIFLSEKIGQLIDVKGSVLIIGKPGIIVLLLLIVTSQWMFFMLEKGYSVVKSLAPLVFVIALIKTCQIYSPIGEVTFIDVGQGDSILIRLPFHRGTYLIDTGGQMDFQQDEWKNRTKKFEIGNDIIIPLLKSKGITTIDKMVLTHSDADHIGAAKKIIENLSVKQIFLSPNSWEKPLMNNTLDAAKKHNIPIKAVKAGAKWSNASGVFQFVSPFDDSYEGNNDSLVLYAQVGGKRWLFTGDLEEQGEMELLNNYKFEIDVLKVGHHGSISSTSEAFINVLKPKFAIISAGKNNRYGHPREEVLALLANHHIQIFRTDQQGAIQYKFYQNKGTFHTVLP
;
A
#
# COMPACT_ATOMS: atom_id res chain seq x y z
N MET A 1 -32.97 13.93 63.51
CA MET A 1 -33.98 13.39 62.57
C MET A 1 -33.56 13.52 61.08
N VAL A 2 -32.93 14.60 60.64
CA VAL A 2 -32.52 14.78 59.22
C VAL A 2 -31.51 13.79 58.78
N ASN A 3 -30.52 13.40 59.61
CA ASN A 3 -29.45 12.44 59.22
C ASN A 3 -29.95 10.99 59.05
N PHE A 4 -31.08 10.63 59.66
CA PHE A 4 -31.67 9.29 59.55
C PHE A 4 -32.35 9.10 58.19
N TYR A 5 -33.06 10.12 57.73
CA TYR A 5 -33.68 10.07 56.39
C TYR A 5 -32.69 10.06 55.23
N PHE A 6 -31.57 10.77 55.37
CA PHE A 6 -30.52 10.78 54.34
C PHE A 6 -29.84 9.40 54.22
N SER A 7 -29.60 8.72 55.33
CA SER A 7 -29.01 7.38 55.36
C SER A 7 -29.95 6.32 54.77
N VAL A 8 -31.23 6.37 55.09
CA VAL A 8 -32.23 5.42 54.56
C VAL A 8 -32.44 5.63 53.05
N TYR A 9 -32.45 6.89 52.58
CA TYR A 9 -32.58 7.18 51.14
C TYR A 9 -31.37 6.69 50.31
N THR A 10 -30.14 6.84 50.85
CA THR A 10 -28.92 6.33 50.21
C THR A 10 -28.89 4.81 50.20
N TYR A 11 -29.35 4.13 51.25
CA TYR A 11 -29.41 2.66 51.26
C TYR A 11 -30.50 2.11 50.33
N ILE A 12 -31.67 2.73 50.27
CA ILE A 12 -32.74 2.30 49.36
C ILE A 12 -32.38 2.55 47.91
N SER A 13 -31.78 3.71 47.60
CA SER A 13 -31.30 3.98 46.23
C SER A 13 -30.19 3.01 45.82
N ALA A 14 -29.21 2.71 46.68
CA ALA A 14 -28.19 1.73 46.42
C ALA A 14 -28.77 0.32 46.21
N PHE A 15 -29.82 -0.05 47.00
CA PHE A 15 -30.45 -1.37 46.89
C PHE A 15 -31.27 -1.55 45.61
N ILE A 16 -31.85 -0.48 45.09
CA ILE A 16 -32.64 -0.51 43.84
C ILE A 16 -31.75 -0.31 42.60
N TYR A 17 -30.77 0.59 42.67
CA TYR A 17 -29.89 0.85 41.54
C TYR A 17 -28.82 -0.25 41.29
N PHE A 18 -28.32 -0.90 42.35
CA PHE A 18 -27.28 -1.92 42.22
C PHE A 18 -27.73 -3.14 41.41
N PRO A 19 -28.89 -3.77 41.64
CA PRO A 19 -29.33 -4.90 40.83
C PRO A 19 -29.69 -4.49 39.37
N ILE A 20 -30.27 -3.29 39.20
CA ILE A 20 -30.56 -2.79 37.83
C ILE A 20 -29.28 -2.53 37.06
N PHE A 21 -28.27 -1.93 37.69
CA PHE A 21 -26.97 -1.70 37.09
C PHE A 21 -26.27 -3.02 36.74
N THR A 22 -26.31 -4.00 37.63
CA THR A 22 -25.71 -5.35 37.37
C THR A 22 -26.43 -6.10 36.26
N ILE A 23 -27.75 -5.95 36.14
CA ILE A 23 -28.53 -6.51 35.04
C ILE A 23 -28.15 -5.81 33.73
N PHE A 24 -28.03 -4.48 33.76
CA PHE A 24 -27.64 -3.70 32.58
C PHE A 24 -26.23 -4.05 32.12
N GLU A 25 -25.26 -4.19 33.03
CA GLU A 25 -23.91 -4.68 32.70
C GLU A 25 -23.91 -6.09 32.07
N LYS A 26 -24.68 -7.01 32.64
CA LYS A 26 -24.81 -8.37 32.09
C LYS A 26 -25.45 -8.38 30.71
N VAL A 27 -26.48 -7.60 30.50
CA VAL A 27 -27.19 -7.50 29.21
C VAL A 27 -26.31 -6.82 28.19
N SER A 28 -25.63 -5.73 28.52
CA SER A 28 -24.69 -5.07 27.62
C SER A 28 -23.47 -5.96 27.30
N GLY A 29 -22.92 -6.66 28.29
CA GLY A 29 -21.85 -7.65 28.09
C GLY A 29 -22.29 -8.79 27.18
N TRP A 30 -23.52 -9.28 27.33
CA TRP A 30 -24.09 -10.31 26.47
C TRP A 30 -24.34 -9.81 25.03
N MET A 31 -24.80 -8.58 24.87
CA MET A 31 -24.94 -7.95 23.53
C MET A 31 -23.61 -7.75 22.85
N ILE A 32 -22.57 -7.33 23.56
CA ILE A 32 -21.18 -7.22 23.02
C ILE A 32 -20.67 -8.59 22.61
N PHE A 33 -20.78 -9.60 23.48
CA PHE A 33 -20.40 -10.98 23.18
C PHE A 33 -21.16 -11.54 21.96
N LEU A 34 -22.45 -11.30 21.87
CA LEU A 34 -23.26 -11.73 20.73
C LEU A 34 -22.82 -11.02 19.44
N SER A 35 -22.57 -9.71 19.52
CA SER A 35 -22.07 -8.93 18.37
C SER A 35 -20.70 -9.40 17.89
N GLU A 36 -19.80 -9.74 18.82
CA GLU A 36 -18.48 -10.34 18.49
C GLU A 36 -18.63 -11.72 17.83
N LYS A 37 -19.52 -12.57 18.36
CA LYS A 37 -19.80 -13.89 17.78
C LYS A 37 -20.44 -13.81 16.40
N ILE A 38 -21.39 -12.90 16.22
CA ILE A 38 -21.96 -12.60 14.90
C ILE A 38 -20.89 -12.06 13.95
N GLY A 39 -20.05 -11.14 14.43
CA GLY A 39 -18.89 -10.63 13.67
C GLY A 39 -17.94 -11.74 13.21
N GLN A 40 -17.60 -12.68 14.10
CA GLN A 40 -16.78 -13.85 13.78
C GLN A 40 -17.44 -14.80 12.75
N LEU A 41 -18.75 -14.99 12.81
CA LEU A 41 -19.49 -15.78 11.84
C LEU A 41 -19.60 -15.11 10.47
N ILE A 42 -19.57 -13.77 10.43
CA ILE A 42 -19.64 -12.98 9.20
C ILE A 42 -18.24 -12.77 8.60
N ASP A 43 -17.16 -13.01 9.36
CA ASP A 43 -15.78 -12.88 8.89
C ASP A 43 -15.38 -14.03 7.93
N VAL A 44 -16.23 -14.24 6.94
CA VAL A 44 -15.95 -15.11 5.80
C VAL A 44 -15.19 -14.30 4.76
N LYS A 45 -14.13 -14.85 4.21
CA LYS A 45 -13.33 -14.23 3.14
C LYS A 45 -14.27 -13.76 2.01
N GLY A 46 -14.41 -12.44 1.84
CA GLY A 46 -15.34 -11.84 0.88
C GLY A 46 -16.59 -11.18 1.45
N SER A 47 -16.88 -11.31 2.77
CA SER A 47 -18.02 -10.65 3.42
C SER A 47 -17.77 -9.15 3.67
N VAL A 48 -16.52 -8.69 3.65
CA VAL A 48 -16.17 -7.29 3.88
C VAL A 48 -16.19 -6.52 2.56
N LEU A 49 -17.13 -5.60 2.44
CA LEU A 49 -17.19 -4.69 1.30
C LEU A 49 -16.25 -3.50 1.51
N ILE A 50 -15.16 -3.46 0.78
CA ILE A 50 -14.20 -2.35 0.83
C ILE A 50 -14.64 -1.27 -0.16
N ILE A 51 -15.14 -0.16 0.36
CA ILE A 51 -15.61 1.01 -0.44
C ILE A 51 -14.58 2.14 -0.50
N GLY A 52 -13.40 1.97 0.13
CA GLY A 52 -12.41 3.04 0.27
C GLY A 52 -12.79 4.05 1.36
N LYS A 53 -11.96 5.08 1.53
CA LYS A 53 -12.23 6.19 2.46
C LYS A 53 -13.21 7.17 1.79
N PRO A 54 -14.48 7.24 2.22
CA PRO A 54 -15.44 8.15 1.62
C PRO A 54 -15.14 9.60 2.01
N GLY A 55 -15.41 10.54 1.10
CA GLY A 55 -15.47 11.95 1.45
C GLY A 55 -16.68 12.23 2.38
N ILE A 56 -16.67 13.40 3.05
CA ILE A 56 -17.68 13.74 4.06
C ILE A 56 -19.12 13.65 3.53
N ILE A 57 -19.37 14.09 2.31
CA ILE A 57 -20.71 14.06 1.67
C ILE A 57 -21.18 12.60 1.51
N VAL A 58 -20.29 11.74 1.02
CA VAL A 58 -20.57 10.30 0.82
C VAL A 58 -20.80 9.61 2.16
N LEU A 59 -20.02 9.95 3.19
CA LEU A 59 -20.21 9.43 4.55
C LEU A 59 -21.58 9.81 5.09
N LEU A 60 -22.00 11.08 4.95
CA LEU A 60 -23.32 11.53 5.36
C LEU A 60 -24.44 10.80 4.61
N LEU A 61 -24.30 10.60 3.30
CA LEU A 61 -25.26 9.82 2.50
C LEU A 61 -25.37 8.37 2.99
N LEU A 62 -24.25 7.73 3.33
CA LEU A 62 -24.25 6.38 3.89
C LEU A 62 -24.96 6.32 5.25
N ILE A 63 -24.73 7.30 6.12
CA ILE A 63 -25.39 7.40 7.42
C ILE A 63 -26.90 7.58 7.23
N VAL A 64 -27.32 8.55 6.42
CA VAL A 64 -28.73 8.83 6.17
C VAL A 64 -29.46 7.63 5.56
N THR A 65 -28.85 7.00 4.55
CA THR A 65 -29.48 5.82 3.91
C THR A 65 -29.51 4.61 4.83
N SER A 66 -28.53 4.45 5.73
CA SER A 66 -28.56 3.40 6.75
C SER A 66 -29.68 3.65 7.77
N GLN A 67 -29.83 4.88 8.26
CA GLN A 67 -30.93 5.25 9.18
C GLN A 67 -32.29 5.08 8.50
N TRP A 68 -32.41 5.50 7.24
CA TRP A 68 -33.62 5.29 6.43
C TRP A 68 -33.96 3.82 6.30
N MET A 69 -32.98 2.95 6.06
CA MET A 69 -33.15 1.50 6.00
C MET A 69 -33.77 0.97 7.28
N PHE A 70 -33.21 1.31 8.45
CA PHE A 70 -33.75 0.87 9.75
C PHE A 70 -35.19 1.39 9.99
N PHE A 71 -35.46 2.66 9.70
CA PHE A 71 -36.78 3.24 9.80
C PHE A 71 -37.80 2.50 8.92
N MET A 72 -37.46 2.18 7.69
CA MET A 72 -38.37 1.44 6.78
C MET A 72 -38.62 0.01 7.24
N LEU A 73 -37.61 -0.67 7.78
CA LEU A 73 -37.76 -2.02 8.36
C LEU A 73 -38.70 -1.97 9.60
N GLU A 74 -38.55 -0.99 10.48
CA GLU A 74 -39.38 -0.79 11.64
C GLU A 74 -40.83 -0.54 11.24
N LYS A 75 -41.11 0.17 10.16
CA LYS A 75 -42.43 0.37 9.58
C LYS A 75 -43.03 -0.85 8.87
N GLY A 76 -42.30 -1.98 8.82
CA GLY A 76 -42.76 -3.22 8.21
C GLY A 76 -42.64 -3.29 6.68
N TYR A 77 -41.88 -2.36 6.06
CA TYR A 77 -41.61 -2.47 4.64
C TYR A 77 -40.70 -3.66 4.32
N SER A 78 -40.79 -4.16 3.11
CA SER A 78 -39.96 -5.30 2.68
C SER A 78 -38.45 -4.94 2.74
N VAL A 79 -37.63 -5.93 3.09
CA VAL A 79 -36.16 -5.81 3.20
C VAL A 79 -35.57 -5.22 1.90
N VAL A 80 -36.05 -5.64 0.74
CA VAL A 80 -35.55 -5.16 -0.56
C VAL A 80 -35.79 -3.65 -0.71
N LYS A 81 -37.00 -3.14 -0.40
CA LYS A 81 -37.30 -1.72 -0.48
C LYS A 81 -36.49 -0.89 0.53
N SER A 82 -36.28 -1.45 1.71
CA SER A 82 -35.52 -0.78 2.78
C SER A 82 -34.03 -0.68 2.45
N LEU A 83 -33.43 -1.71 1.84
CA LEU A 83 -32.02 -1.74 1.47
C LEU A 83 -31.70 -0.96 0.18
N ALA A 84 -32.67 -0.77 -0.70
CA ALA A 84 -32.43 -0.22 -2.03
C ALA A 84 -31.66 1.12 -2.06
N PRO A 85 -31.94 2.13 -1.22
CA PRO A 85 -31.20 3.40 -1.21
C PRO A 85 -29.73 3.20 -0.79
N LEU A 86 -29.46 2.38 0.22
CA LEU A 86 -28.10 2.08 0.68
C LEU A 86 -27.30 1.36 -0.38
N VAL A 87 -27.88 0.32 -0.99
CA VAL A 87 -27.27 -0.43 -2.10
C VAL A 87 -26.99 0.49 -3.29
N PHE A 88 -27.91 1.40 -3.61
CA PHE A 88 -27.73 2.39 -4.67
C PHE A 88 -26.52 3.30 -4.42
N VAL A 89 -26.37 3.83 -3.19
CA VAL A 89 -25.23 4.69 -2.82
C VAL A 89 -23.92 3.90 -2.92
N ILE A 90 -23.89 2.66 -2.43
CA ILE A 90 -22.70 1.80 -2.52
C ILE A 90 -22.36 1.52 -3.99
N ALA A 91 -23.33 1.19 -4.81
CA ALA A 91 -23.14 0.95 -6.24
C ALA A 91 -22.59 2.20 -6.95
N LEU A 92 -23.12 3.38 -6.61
CA LEU A 92 -22.63 4.65 -7.16
C LEU A 92 -21.17 4.90 -6.78
N ILE A 93 -20.78 4.66 -5.51
CA ILE A 93 -19.38 4.78 -5.06
C ILE A 93 -18.47 3.86 -5.89
N LYS A 94 -18.85 2.59 -6.04
CA LYS A 94 -18.08 1.63 -6.83
C LYS A 94 -17.97 2.02 -8.30
N THR A 95 -19.07 2.47 -8.89
CA THR A 95 -19.09 2.97 -10.26
C THR A 95 -18.14 4.16 -10.44
N CYS A 96 -18.18 5.15 -9.55
CA CYS A 96 -17.26 6.29 -9.57
C CYS A 96 -15.79 5.86 -9.44
N GLN A 97 -15.47 4.84 -8.64
CA GLN A 97 -14.11 4.31 -8.51
C GLN A 97 -13.65 3.61 -9.80
N ILE A 98 -14.50 2.80 -10.42
CA ILE A 98 -14.19 2.08 -11.67
C ILE A 98 -14.01 3.06 -12.84
N TYR A 99 -14.87 4.04 -12.94
CA TYR A 99 -14.85 5.03 -14.04
C TYR A 99 -14.02 6.28 -13.71
N SER A 100 -13.24 6.28 -12.64
CA SER A 100 -12.35 7.39 -12.32
C SER A 100 -11.33 7.60 -13.44
N PRO A 101 -11.29 8.79 -14.07
CA PRO A 101 -10.32 9.09 -15.10
C PRO A 101 -8.95 9.48 -14.54
N ILE A 102 -8.81 9.51 -13.21
CA ILE A 102 -7.58 9.88 -12.51
C ILE A 102 -6.72 8.64 -12.29
N GLY A 103 -5.50 8.71 -12.76
CA GLY A 103 -4.45 7.76 -12.39
C GLY A 103 -3.49 8.32 -11.36
N GLU A 104 -2.71 7.44 -10.75
CA GLU A 104 -1.71 7.84 -9.76
C GLU A 104 -0.49 6.91 -9.76
N VAL A 105 0.68 7.48 -9.47
CA VAL A 105 1.90 6.78 -9.08
C VAL A 105 2.24 7.26 -7.68
N THR A 106 2.27 6.36 -6.70
CA THR A 106 2.47 6.70 -5.29
C THR A 106 3.65 5.93 -4.73
N PHE A 107 4.69 6.64 -4.31
CA PHE A 107 5.79 6.10 -3.51
C PHE A 107 5.33 6.12 -2.06
N ILE A 108 5.11 4.95 -1.50
CA ILE A 108 4.55 4.79 -0.16
C ILE A 108 5.69 4.95 0.85
N ASP A 109 5.48 5.77 1.87
CA ASP A 109 6.42 5.86 2.99
C ASP A 109 6.29 4.59 3.85
N VAL A 110 7.18 3.65 3.61
CA VAL A 110 7.30 2.40 4.38
C VAL A 110 8.45 2.43 5.38
N GLY A 111 9.03 3.62 5.60
CA GLY A 111 10.32 3.76 6.26
C GLY A 111 11.45 3.39 5.31
N GLN A 112 12.43 2.60 5.78
CA GLN A 112 13.47 2.08 4.89
C GLN A 112 12.88 1.00 4.00
N GLY A 113 13.09 1.13 2.67
CA GLY A 113 12.62 0.18 1.68
C GLY A 113 11.73 0.80 0.60
N ASP A 114 11.32 0.00 -0.35
CA ASP A 114 10.50 0.42 -1.49
C ASP A 114 9.08 -0.17 -1.44
N SER A 115 8.12 0.66 -1.77
CA SER A 115 6.77 0.21 -2.14
C SER A 115 6.12 1.28 -3.01
N ILE A 116 5.83 0.94 -4.27
CA ILE A 116 5.32 1.90 -5.24
C ILE A 116 4.02 1.38 -5.83
N LEU A 117 2.95 2.13 -5.64
CA LEU A 117 1.64 1.84 -6.20
C LEU A 117 1.46 2.61 -7.52
N ILE A 118 1.14 1.89 -8.59
CA ILE A 118 0.69 2.47 -9.85
C ILE A 118 -0.77 2.08 -10.06
N ARG A 119 -1.66 3.06 -10.04
CA ARG A 119 -3.08 2.88 -10.32
C ARG A 119 -3.44 3.61 -11.61
N LEU A 120 -3.85 2.85 -12.60
CA LEU A 120 -4.24 3.39 -13.90
C LEU A 120 -5.68 3.89 -13.88
N PRO A 121 -6.02 4.92 -14.66
CA PRO A 121 -7.38 5.44 -14.78
C PRO A 121 -8.33 4.36 -15.33
N PHE A 122 -9.63 4.53 -15.05
CA PHE A 122 -10.69 3.62 -15.49
C PHE A 122 -10.50 2.16 -15.07
N HIS A 123 -9.87 1.95 -13.90
CA HIS A 123 -9.59 0.60 -13.36
C HIS A 123 -8.83 -0.33 -14.34
N ARG A 124 -8.00 0.25 -15.24
CA ARG A 124 -7.28 -0.50 -16.29
C ARG A 124 -6.07 -1.26 -15.78
N GLY A 125 -5.67 -1.04 -14.53
CA GLY A 125 -4.60 -1.78 -13.87
C GLY A 125 -4.20 -1.15 -12.56
N THR A 126 -3.89 -2.02 -11.60
CA THR A 126 -3.31 -1.69 -10.31
C THR A 126 -2.04 -2.51 -10.16
N TYR A 127 -0.90 -1.86 -10.10
CA TYR A 127 0.41 -2.51 -9.99
C TYR A 127 1.09 -2.08 -8.71
N LEU A 128 1.76 -3.01 -8.06
CA LEU A 128 2.55 -2.75 -6.87
C LEU A 128 3.99 -3.22 -7.15
N ILE A 129 4.93 -2.28 -7.10
CA ILE A 129 6.36 -2.56 -7.22
C ILE A 129 6.91 -2.54 -5.82
N ASP A 130 7.44 -3.66 -5.37
CA ASP A 130 7.91 -3.94 -4.04
C ASP A 130 6.85 -3.70 -2.93
N THR A 131 7.15 -4.16 -1.76
CA THR A 131 6.20 -4.23 -0.66
C THR A 131 6.74 -3.66 0.63
N GLY A 132 7.97 -3.12 0.62
CA GLY A 132 8.63 -2.79 1.86
C GLY A 132 8.83 -4.01 2.76
N GLY A 133 9.35 -3.76 3.92
CA GLY A 133 9.56 -4.77 4.94
C GLY A 133 10.51 -4.26 6.00
N GLN A 134 10.52 -4.92 7.14
CA GLN A 134 11.49 -4.65 8.17
C GLN A 134 12.44 -5.84 8.28
N MET A 135 13.74 -5.56 8.32
CA MET A 135 14.67 -6.58 8.79
C MET A 135 14.37 -6.87 10.27
N ASP A 136 14.19 -8.14 10.61
CA ASP A 136 14.03 -8.58 11.99
C ASP A 136 15.38 -8.43 12.71
N PHE A 137 15.57 -7.28 13.34
CA PHE A 137 16.65 -7.12 14.30
C PHE A 137 16.14 -7.59 15.67
N GLN A 138 16.90 -8.44 16.33
CA GLN A 138 16.64 -8.79 17.73
C GLN A 138 16.59 -7.49 18.55
N GLN A 139 15.39 -7.11 18.94
CA GLN A 139 15.20 -6.01 19.89
C GLN A 139 15.26 -6.61 21.29
N ASP A 140 15.85 -5.84 22.21
CA ASP A 140 15.84 -6.19 23.64
C ASP A 140 14.41 -6.52 24.09
N GLU A 141 14.21 -7.56 24.87
CA GLU A 141 12.87 -8.07 25.26
C GLU A 141 11.97 -7.00 25.88
N TRP A 142 12.55 -6.01 26.59
CA TRP A 142 11.79 -4.91 27.21
C TRP A 142 11.19 -3.91 26.21
N LYS A 143 11.66 -3.90 24.95
CA LYS A 143 11.12 -3.08 23.84
C LYS A 143 9.98 -3.76 23.09
N ASN A 144 9.69 -5.03 23.40
CA ASN A 144 8.63 -5.76 22.73
C ASN A 144 7.27 -5.14 23.03
N ARG A 145 6.68 -4.50 22.02
CA ARG A 145 5.29 -4.06 22.07
C ARG A 145 4.38 -5.28 22.07
N THR A 146 3.22 -5.17 22.72
CA THR A 146 2.16 -6.20 22.70
C THR A 146 1.74 -6.59 21.28
N LYS A 147 1.87 -5.68 20.30
CA LYS A 147 1.68 -5.93 18.88
C LYS A 147 2.91 -5.42 18.12
N LYS A 148 3.62 -6.33 17.43
CA LYS A 148 4.74 -5.97 16.55
C LYS A 148 4.19 -5.15 15.38
N PHE A 149 4.86 -4.04 15.08
CA PHE A 149 4.54 -3.22 13.89
C PHE A 149 4.97 -3.98 12.64
N GLU A 150 4.04 -4.12 11.68
CA GLU A 150 4.27 -4.80 10.41
C GLU A 150 3.87 -3.88 9.25
N ILE A 151 4.80 -3.54 8.38
CA ILE A 151 4.57 -2.62 7.23
C ILE A 151 3.37 -3.05 6.38
N GLY A 152 3.22 -4.35 6.13
CA GLY A 152 2.08 -4.86 5.37
C GLY A 152 0.75 -4.56 6.03
N ASN A 153 0.60 -4.91 7.31
CA ASN A 153 -0.66 -4.78 8.06
C ASN A 153 -0.96 -3.36 8.50
N ASP A 154 0.07 -2.57 8.84
CA ASP A 154 -0.13 -1.27 9.48
C ASP A 154 -0.01 -0.09 8.49
N ILE A 155 0.60 -0.29 7.29
CA ILE A 155 0.74 0.76 6.27
C ILE A 155 0.08 0.37 4.95
N ILE A 156 0.57 -0.68 4.26
CA ILE A 156 0.23 -0.92 2.85
C ILE A 156 -1.21 -1.38 2.70
N ILE A 157 -1.64 -2.41 3.43
CA ILE A 157 -3.00 -2.94 3.33
C ILE A 157 -4.03 -1.88 3.71
N PRO A 158 -3.90 -1.12 4.82
CA PRO A 158 -4.80 -0.02 5.13
C PRO A 158 -4.83 1.07 4.04
N LEU A 159 -3.67 1.45 3.49
CA LEU A 159 -3.60 2.43 2.41
C LEU A 159 -4.35 1.94 1.17
N LEU A 160 -4.09 0.72 0.71
CA LEU A 160 -4.76 0.15 -0.47
C LEU A 160 -6.28 0.04 -0.24
N LYS A 161 -6.71 -0.46 0.93
CA LYS A 161 -8.12 -0.53 1.31
C LYS A 161 -8.76 0.86 1.39
N SER A 162 -8.06 1.87 1.90
CA SER A 162 -8.54 3.26 1.95
C SER A 162 -8.78 3.86 0.56
N LYS A 163 -8.03 3.40 -0.44
CA LYS A 163 -8.21 3.77 -1.86
C LYS A 163 -9.27 2.89 -2.57
N GLY A 164 -9.93 1.97 -1.87
CA GLY A 164 -10.89 1.04 -2.44
C GLY A 164 -10.26 -0.09 -3.27
N ILE A 165 -8.94 -0.29 -3.15
CA ILE A 165 -8.19 -1.31 -3.87
C ILE A 165 -8.31 -2.63 -3.12
N THR A 166 -8.84 -3.65 -3.77
CA THR A 166 -8.96 -5.02 -3.27
C THR A 166 -8.16 -6.02 -4.11
N THR A 167 -7.73 -5.57 -5.29
CA THR A 167 -7.04 -6.41 -6.28
C THR A 167 -5.80 -5.69 -6.80
N ILE A 168 -4.68 -6.42 -6.82
CA ILE A 168 -3.42 -6.03 -7.45
C ILE A 168 -3.29 -6.88 -8.71
N ASP A 169 -3.31 -6.25 -9.88
CA ASP A 169 -3.21 -6.97 -11.14
C ASP A 169 -1.81 -7.54 -11.37
N LYS A 170 -0.78 -6.78 -10.98
CA LYS A 170 0.62 -7.20 -11.06
C LYS A 170 1.38 -6.74 -9.83
N MET A 171 2.06 -7.67 -9.18
CA MET A 171 3.04 -7.40 -8.13
C MET A 171 4.42 -7.65 -8.74
N VAL A 172 5.29 -6.66 -8.70
CA VAL A 172 6.67 -6.75 -9.17
C VAL A 172 7.54 -6.75 -7.92
N LEU A 173 8.32 -7.80 -7.72
CA LEU A 173 9.31 -7.89 -6.66
C LEU A 173 10.68 -7.77 -7.31
N THR A 174 11.34 -6.63 -7.10
CA THR A 174 12.55 -6.26 -7.84
C THR A 174 13.70 -7.18 -7.53
N HIS A 175 13.93 -7.46 -6.25
CA HIS A 175 14.94 -8.39 -5.76
C HIS A 175 14.49 -8.96 -4.40
N SER A 176 15.32 -9.77 -3.74
CA SER A 176 14.88 -10.59 -2.61
C SER A 176 15.18 -10.02 -1.22
N ASP A 177 15.52 -8.73 -1.10
CA ASP A 177 15.84 -8.13 0.19
C ASP A 177 14.60 -7.80 1.03
N ALA A 178 14.78 -7.81 2.35
CA ALA A 178 13.68 -7.72 3.30
C ALA A 178 12.88 -6.42 3.17
N ASP A 179 13.55 -5.31 2.89
CA ASP A 179 12.96 -3.99 2.73
C ASP A 179 12.25 -3.79 1.36
N HIS A 180 12.27 -4.82 0.51
CA HIS A 180 11.52 -4.88 -0.76
C HIS A 180 10.40 -5.91 -0.74
N ILE A 181 10.65 -7.12 -0.22
CA ILE A 181 9.66 -8.22 -0.28
C ILE A 181 9.04 -8.59 1.07
N GLY A 182 9.48 -7.97 2.18
CA GLY A 182 9.11 -8.42 3.52
C GLY A 182 7.62 -8.42 3.83
N ALA A 183 6.84 -7.54 3.20
CA ALA A 183 5.39 -7.50 3.39
C ALA A 183 4.60 -8.29 2.32
N ALA A 184 5.23 -8.87 1.30
CA ALA A 184 4.56 -9.52 0.18
C ALA A 184 3.60 -10.62 0.63
N LYS A 185 4.02 -11.51 1.52
CA LYS A 185 3.17 -12.57 2.10
C LYS A 185 1.89 -12.01 2.69
N LYS A 186 1.98 -10.96 3.52
CA LYS A 186 0.82 -10.35 4.18
C LYS A 186 -0.15 -9.73 3.17
N ILE A 187 0.37 -9.10 2.13
CA ILE A 187 -0.43 -8.53 1.06
C ILE A 187 -1.17 -9.62 0.31
N ILE A 188 -0.51 -10.73 -0.05
CA ILE A 188 -1.10 -11.89 -0.72
C ILE A 188 -2.21 -12.54 0.12
N GLU A 189 -2.03 -12.61 1.44
CA GLU A 189 -3.03 -13.19 2.36
C GLU A 189 -4.28 -12.31 2.51
N ASN A 190 -4.17 -10.99 2.33
CA ASN A 190 -5.23 -10.03 2.61
C ASN A 190 -5.90 -9.40 1.38
N LEU A 191 -5.22 -9.41 0.24
CA LEU A 191 -5.70 -8.84 -1.02
C LEU A 191 -5.62 -9.88 -2.14
N SER A 192 -6.41 -9.68 -3.20
CA SER A 192 -6.30 -10.50 -4.40
C SER A 192 -5.10 -10.03 -5.22
N VAL A 193 -4.14 -10.93 -5.50
CA VAL A 193 -3.02 -10.67 -6.40
C VAL A 193 -3.18 -11.59 -7.61
N LYS A 194 -3.20 -11.01 -8.83
CA LYS A 194 -3.43 -11.81 -10.05
C LYS A 194 -2.16 -12.41 -10.62
N GLN A 195 -1.01 -11.73 -10.48
CA GLN A 195 0.26 -12.19 -11.02
C GLN A 195 1.43 -11.56 -10.25
N ILE A 196 2.51 -12.34 -10.07
CA ILE A 196 3.76 -11.88 -9.47
C ILE A 196 4.87 -12.00 -10.53
N PHE A 197 5.67 -10.94 -10.65
CA PHE A 197 6.91 -10.93 -11.41
C PHE A 197 8.11 -10.94 -10.48
N LEU A 198 9.10 -11.75 -10.80
CA LEU A 198 10.35 -11.90 -10.07
C LEU A 198 11.54 -11.79 -11.03
N SER A 199 12.67 -11.35 -10.51
CA SER A 199 13.96 -11.54 -11.18
C SER A 199 14.31 -13.03 -11.26
N PRO A 200 14.92 -13.53 -12.35
CA PRO A 200 15.34 -14.91 -12.46
C PRO A 200 16.19 -15.33 -11.26
N ASN A 201 16.00 -16.55 -10.79
CA ASN A 201 16.71 -17.18 -9.67
C ASN A 201 16.66 -16.45 -8.31
N SER A 202 15.96 -15.30 -8.22
CA SER A 202 15.72 -14.61 -6.93
C SER A 202 14.97 -15.49 -5.93
N TRP A 203 14.22 -16.50 -6.42
CA TRP A 203 13.50 -17.47 -5.60
C TRP A 203 14.39 -18.42 -4.81
N GLU A 204 15.68 -18.54 -5.12
CA GLU A 204 16.63 -19.35 -4.37
C GLU A 204 17.00 -18.74 -3.01
N LYS A 205 16.72 -17.45 -2.82
CA LYS A 205 16.98 -16.77 -1.55
C LYS A 205 15.94 -17.17 -0.49
N PRO A 206 16.37 -17.55 0.72
CA PRO A 206 15.47 -18.07 1.78
C PRO A 206 14.31 -17.13 2.12
N LEU A 207 14.53 -15.83 2.05
CA LEU A 207 13.50 -14.83 2.37
C LEU A 207 12.31 -14.89 1.41
N MET A 208 12.52 -15.31 0.16
CA MET A 208 11.48 -15.46 -0.84
C MET A 208 10.51 -16.61 -0.54
N ASN A 209 10.93 -17.65 0.23
CA ASN A 209 10.13 -18.84 0.50
C ASN A 209 8.74 -18.50 1.06
N ASN A 210 8.67 -17.56 1.99
CA ASN A 210 7.39 -17.12 2.56
C ASN A 210 6.42 -16.56 1.50
N THR A 211 6.93 -15.83 0.54
CA THR A 211 6.16 -15.24 -0.57
C THR A 211 5.72 -16.32 -1.57
N LEU A 212 6.62 -17.24 -1.90
CA LEU A 212 6.35 -18.36 -2.80
C LEU A 212 5.28 -19.30 -2.23
N ASP A 213 5.37 -19.64 -0.95
CA ASP A 213 4.39 -20.48 -0.26
C ASP A 213 3.01 -19.81 -0.22
N ALA A 214 2.96 -18.50 0.07
CA ALA A 214 1.72 -17.76 0.03
C ALA A 214 1.13 -17.70 -1.39
N ALA A 215 1.95 -17.45 -2.41
CA ALA A 215 1.51 -17.43 -3.80
C ALA A 215 0.97 -18.81 -4.25
N LYS A 216 1.66 -19.88 -3.90
CA LYS A 216 1.20 -21.26 -4.17
C LYS A 216 -0.11 -21.56 -3.47
N LYS A 217 -0.25 -21.23 -2.20
CA LYS A 217 -1.49 -21.42 -1.42
C LYS A 217 -2.70 -20.69 -2.04
N HIS A 218 -2.48 -19.54 -2.64
CA HIS A 218 -3.52 -18.72 -3.26
C HIS A 218 -3.63 -18.91 -4.78
N ASN A 219 -2.90 -19.89 -5.36
CA ASN A 219 -2.87 -20.18 -6.80
C ASN A 219 -2.50 -18.95 -7.66
N ILE A 220 -1.56 -18.14 -7.19
CA ILE A 220 -1.11 -16.94 -7.90
C ILE A 220 0.01 -17.32 -8.86
N PRO A 221 -0.12 -17.06 -10.18
CA PRO A 221 0.94 -17.33 -11.13
C PRO A 221 2.15 -16.43 -10.88
N ILE A 222 3.31 -17.06 -10.80
CA ILE A 222 4.62 -16.39 -10.68
C ILE A 222 5.33 -16.49 -12.02
N LYS A 223 5.92 -15.40 -12.47
CA LYS A 223 6.68 -15.35 -13.70
C LYS A 223 8.03 -14.69 -13.48
N ALA A 224 9.09 -15.42 -13.73
CA ALA A 224 10.43 -14.84 -13.88
C ALA A 224 10.49 -14.06 -15.19
N VAL A 225 11.04 -12.86 -15.15
CA VAL A 225 11.11 -11.97 -16.32
C VAL A 225 12.47 -11.30 -16.41
N LYS A 226 12.87 -11.02 -17.66
CA LYS A 226 14.12 -10.32 -18.00
C LYS A 226 13.86 -9.12 -18.89
N ALA A 227 14.90 -8.39 -19.20
CA ALA A 227 14.89 -7.30 -20.15
C ALA A 227 14.16 -7.69 -21.45
N GLY A 228 13.32 -6.78 -21.95
CA GLY A 228 12.48 -7.01 -23.13
C GLY A 228 11.07 -7.50 -22.84
N ALA A 229 10.80 -8.12 -21.68
CA ALA A 229 9.42 -8.46 -21.29
C ALA A 229 8.60 -7.20 -21.08
N LYS A 230 7.40 -7.16 -21.67
CA LYS A 230 6.57 -5.94 -21.69
C LYS A 230 5.08 -6.24 -21.66
N TRP A 231 4.33 -5.25 -21.21
CA TRP A 231 2.86 -5.22 -21.34
C TRP A 231 2.39 -3.78 -21.56
N SER A 232 1.23 -3.62 -22.13
CA SER A 232 0.62 -2.31 -22.36
C SER A 232 -0.89 -2.39 -22.29
N ASN A 233 -1.50 -1.25 -22.03
CA ASN A 233 -2.93 -1.00 -22.22
C ASN A 233 -3.14 0.44 -22.67
N ALA A 234 -4.40 0.86 -22.82
CA ALA A 234 -4.72 2.21 -23.27
C ALA A 234 -4.25 3.34 -22.32
N SER A 235 -3.72 3.04 -21.14
CA SER A 235 -3.30 4.01 -20.13
C SER A 235 -1.80 4.02 -19.85
N GLY A 236 -1.04 3.08 -20.43
CA GLY A 236 0.40 3.05 -20.23
C GLY A 236 1.10 1.87 -20.91
N VAL A 237 2.40 2.02 -21.07
CA VAL A 237 3.33 1.00 -21.57
C VAL A 237 4.33 0.71 -20.46
N PHE A 238 4.66 -0.56 -20.26
CA PHE A 238 5.54 -1.05 -19.23
C PHE A 238 6.49 -2.08 -19.82
N GLN A 239 7.79 -1.95 -19.56
CA GLN A 239 8.81 -2.83 -20.05
C GLN A 239 9.89 -3.06 -19.00
N PHE A 240 10.22 -4.31 -18.75
CA PHE A 240 11.42 -4.64 -17.99
C PHE A 240 12.66 -4.41 -18.86
N VAL A 241 13.64 -3.72 -18.28
CA VAL A 241 14.89 -3.34 -18.97
C VAL A 241 16.13 -3.91 -18.29
N SER A 242 15.95 -4.62 -17.16
CA SER A 242 16.94 -5.41 -16.42
C SER A 242 16.20 -6.50 -15.64
N PRO A 243 16.85 -7.66 -15.30
CA PRO A 243 18.19 -8.09 -15.66
C PRO A 243 18.27 -8.62 -17.10
N PHE A 244 19.48 -8.86 -17.60
CA PHE A 244 19.70 -9.32 -18.98
C PHE A 244 19.86 -10.84 -19.09
N ASP A 245 20.31 -11.49 -18.03
CA ASP A 245 20.54 -12.93 -18.00
C ASP A 245 19.74 -13.60 -16.85
N ASP A 246 20.07 -14.85 -16.56
CA ASP A 246 19.41 -15.64 -15.51
C ASP A 246 20.28 -15.74 -14.24
N SER A 247 21.44 -15.07 -14.17
CA SER A 247 22.22 -15.02 -12.93
C SER A 247 21.46 -14.24 -11.84
N TYR A 248 21.79 -14.49 -10.58
CA TYR A 248 21.24 -13.71 -9.48
C TYR A 248 22.29 -13.52 -8.38
N GLU A 249 22.90 -12.36 -8.37
CA GLU A 249 23.91 -11.95 -7.40
C GLU A 249 23.37 -11.01 -6.32
N GLY A 250 22.20 -10.39 -6.56
CA GLY A 250 21.54 -9.49 -5.62
C GLY A 250 21.02 -8.20 -6.27
N ASN A 251 21.50 -7.05 -5.79
CA ASN A 251 21.00 -5.73 -6.18
C ASN A 251 21.10 -5.46 -7.68
N ASN A 252 22.22 -5.86 -8.32
CA ASN A 252 22.43 -5.64 -9.76
C ASN A 252 21.47 -6.43 -10.65
N ASP A 253 20.82 -7.47 -10.10
CA ASP A 253 19.80 -8.25 -10.79
C ASP A 253 18.39 -7.80 -10.44
N SER A 254 18.23 -6.60 -9.92
CA SER A 254 16.94 -5.98 -9.70
C SER A 254 16.12 -5.90 -10.98
N LEU A 255 14.84 -6.25 -10.91
CA LEU A 255 13.91 -5.95 -12.00
C LEU A 255 13.78 -4.44 -12.15
N VAL A 256 14.36 -3.90 -13.22
CA VAL A 256 14.20 -2.49 -13.57
C VAL A 256 13.01 -2.34 -14.51
N LEU A 257 12.04 -1.53 -14.11
CA LEU A 257 10.84 -1.27 -14.88
C LEU A 257 10.87 0.13 -15.49
N TYR A 258 10.89 0.18 -16.82
CA TYR A 258 10.58 1.39 -17.57
C TYR A 258 9.08 1.47 -17.81
N ALA A 259 8.47 2.65 -17.57
CA ALA A 259 7.06 2.85 -17.78
C ALA A 259 6.76 4.22 -18.43
N GLN A 260 5.80 4.21 -19.35
CA GLN A 260 5.21 5.45 -19.89
C GLN A 260 3.78 5.56 -19.38
N VAL A 261 3.55 6.42 -18.40
CA VAL A 261 2.27 6.58 -17.75
C VAL A 261 2.07 8.03 -17.27
N GLY A 262 0.87 8.54 -17.42
CA GLY A 262 0.49 9.90 -16.98
C GLY A 262 1.29 11.02 -17.66
N GLY A 263 1.72 10.81 -18.91
CA GLY A 263 2.50 11.79 -19.69
C GLY A 263 3.96 11.90 -19.24
N LYS A 264 4.46 10.94 -18.47
CA LYS A 264 5.86 10.88 -18.03
C LYS A 264 6.47 9.50 -18.32
N ARG A 265 7.78 9.49 -18.53
CA ARG A 265 8.63 8.30 -18.67
C ARG A 265 9.32 8.07 -17.32
N TRP A 266 9.05 6.93 -16.75
CA TRP A 266 9.50 6.54 -15.41
C TRP A 266 10.54 5.44 -15.53
N LEU A 267 11.54 5.46 -14.65
CA LEU A 267 12.45 4.35 -14.44
C LEU A 267 12.43 3.97 -12.95
N PHE A 268 11.96 2.76 -12.66
CA PHE A 268 11.95 2.18 -11.33
C PHE A 268 13.08 1.17 -11.25
N THR A 269 14.13 1.51 -10.53
CA THR A 269 15.41 0.80 -10.55
C THR A 269 15.53 -0.30 -9.50
N GLY A 270 14.61 -0.35 -8.51
CA GLY A 270 14.87 -1.13 -7.30
C GLY A 270 16.17 -0.66 -6.65
N ASP A 271 17.04 -1.61 -6.33
CA ASP A 271 18.34 -1.33 -5.73
C ASP A 271 19.51 -1.54 -6.70
N LEU A 272 19.25 -1.38 -8.01
CA LEU A 272 20.27 -1.45 -9.05
C LEU A 272 21.47 -0.57 -8.66
N GLU A 273 22.67 -1.14 -8.73
CA GLU A 273 23.93 -0.47 -8.44
C GLU A 273 24.70 -0.13 -9.72
N GLU A 274 25.85 0.53 -9.60
CA GLU A 274 26.61 1.10 -10.72
C GLU A 274 26.92 0.07 -11.82
N GLN A 275 27.23 -1.18 -11.46
CA GLN A 275 27.49 -2.23 -12.47
C GLN A 275 26.25 -2.48 -13.34
N GLY A 276 25.09 -2.66 -12.73
CA GLY A 276 23.84 -2.85 -13.45
C GLY A 276 23.38 -1.61 -14.21
N GLU A 277 23.66 -0.39 -13.69
CA GLU A 277 23.43 0.87 -14.40
C GLU A 277 24.24 0.94 -15.70
N MET A 278 25.51 0.58 -15.65
CA MET A 278 26.38 0.56 -16.84
C MET A 278 25.92 -0.47 -17.86
N GLU A 279 25.50 -1.65 -17.41
CA GLU A 279 24.95 -2.68 -18.30
C GLU A 279 23.66 -2.18 -18.96
N LEU A 280 22.76 -1.52 -18.21
CA LEU A 280 21.55 -0.93 -18.71
C LEU A 280 21.84 0.15 -19.78
N LEU A 281 22.80 1.04 -19.55
CA LEU A 281 23.20 2.07 -20.51
C LEU A 281 23.82 1.52 -21.79
N ASN A 282 24.52 0.39 -21.70
CA ASN A 282 25.10 -0.28 -22.88
C ASN A 282 24.01 -0.88 -23.79
N ASN A 283 22.89 -1.32 -23.21
CA ASN A 283 21.83 -2.02 -23.93
C ASN A 283 20.67 -1.10 -24.35
N TYR A 284 20.42 -0.01 -23.61
CA TYR A 284 19.30 0.89 -23.87
C TYR A 284 19.71 2.35 -23.96
N LYS A 285 19.12 3.03 -24.94
CA LYS A 285 19.16 4.49 -25.07
C LYS A 285 17.75 5.01 -24.98
N PHE A 286 17.35 5.51 -23.81
CA PHE A 286 16.04 6.12 -23.63
C PHE A 286 16.16 7.34 -22.73
N GLU A 287 15.25 8.28 -22.92
CA GLU A 287 15.09 9.42 -22.06
C GLU A 287 14.05 9.09 -20.98
N ILE A 288 14.25 9.59 -19.78
CA ILE A 288 13.29 9.49 -18.68
C ILE A 288 12.95 10.88 -18.15
N ASP A 289 11.76 11.01 -17.58
CA ASP A 289 11.35 12.23 -16.88
C ASP A 289 11.50 12.07 -15.37
N VAL A 290 11.29 10.86 -14.84
CA VAL A 290 11.30 10.56 -13.41
C VAL A 290 12.15 9.32 -13.14
N LEU A 291 13.13 9.47 -12.27
CA LEU A 291 13.97 8.40 -11.76
C LEU A 291 13.56 8.05 -10.33
N LYS A 292 13.23 6.77 -10.06
CA LYS A 292 13.36 6.22 -8.70
C LYS A 292 14.86 5.99 -8.48
N VAL A 293 15.44 6.71 -7.55
CA VAL A 293 16.86 6.62 -7.22
C VAL A 293 17.21 5.22 -6.70
N GLY A 294 18.23 4.61 -7.25
CA GLY A 294 18.66 3.25 -6.90
C GLY A 294 19.09 3.14 -5.44
N HIS A 295 18.87 1.98 -4.84
CA HIS A 295 19.35 1.58 -3.52
C HIS A 295 19.20 2.69 -2.45
N HIS A 296 18.01 3.31 -2.43
CA HIS A 296 17.61 4.36 -1.47
C HIS A 296 18.55 5.59 -1.43
N GLY A 297 19.34 5.80 -2.48
CA GLY A 297 20.39 6.83 -2.53
C GLY A 297 21.69 6.40 -1.87
N SER A 298 22.04 5.11 -1.95
CA SER A 298 23.37 4.60 -1.63
C SER A 298 24.43 5.16 -2.57
N ILE A 299 25.66 5.29 -2.09
CA ILE A 299 26.81 5.71 -2.92
C ILE A 299 27.18 4.68 -4.00
N SER A 300 26.74 3.41 -3.84
CA SER A 300 26.96 2.33 -4.81
C SER A 300 26.05 2.42 -6.04
N SER A 301 25.11 3.38 -6.06
CA SER A 301 24.11 3.54 -7.12
C SER A 301 23.99 5.00 -7.56
N THR A 302 23.25 5.22 -8.65
CA THR A 302 22.98 6.57 -9.19
C THR A 302 24.27 7.27 -9.59
N SER A 303 25.07 6.56 -10.40
CA SER A 303 26.36 7.05 -10.87
C SER A 303 26.23 8.32 -11.72
N GLU A 304 27.29 9.14 -11.76
CA GLU A 304 27.32 10.33 -12.60
C GLU A 304 27.12 10.00 -14.09
N ALA A 305 27.66 8.90 -14.57
CA ALA A 305 27.45 8.43 -15.93
C ALA A 305 25.97 8.14 -16.20
N PHE A 306 25.29 7.51 -15.25
CA PHE A 306 23.87 7.20 -15.35
C PHE A 306 23.01 8.46 -15.44
N ILE A 307 23.26 9.45 -14.57
CA ILE A 307 22.54 10.72 -14.57
C ILE A 307 22.82 11.54 -15.83
N ASN A 308 24.07 11.56 -16.31
CA ASN A 308 24.45 12.28 -17.53
C ASN A 308 23.74 11.76 -18.78
N VAL A 309 23.49 10.45 -18.86
CA VAL A 309 22.78 9.84 -20.00
C VAL A 309 21.28 9.99 -19.87
N LEU A 310 20.70 9.68 -18.71
CA LEU A 310 19.24 9.65 -18.52
C LEU A 310 18.62 11.04 -18.37
N LYS A 311 19.32 12.00 -17.79
CA LYS A 311 18.91 13.39 -17.58
C LYS A 311 17.48 13.55 -17.04
N PRO A 312 17.13 12.87 -15.93
CA PRO A 312 15.78 12.95 -15.37
C PRO A 312 15.50 14.38 -14.90
N LYS A 313 14.24 14.79 -14.96
CA LYS A 313 13.78 16.07 -14.39
C LYS A 313 13.47 15.95 -12.90
N PHE A 314 13.08 14.75 -12.49
CA PHE A 314 12.64 14.44 -11.12
C PHE A 314 13.36 13.18 -10.64
N ALA A 315 13.83 13.22 -9.40
CA ALA A 315 14.38 12.07 -8.69
C ALA A 315 13.56 11.80 -7.44
N ILE A 316 13.16 10.55 -7.24
CA ILE A 316 12.40 10.15 -6.06
C ILE A 316 13.22 9.16 -5.26
N ILE A 317 13.44 9.47 -3.99
CA ILE A 317 14.22 8.68 -3.06
C ILE A 317 13.26 8.12 -2.00
N SER A 318 13.12 6.79 -1.97
CA SER A 318 12.46 6.09 -0.88
C SER A 318 13.50 5.78 0.18
N ALA A 319 13.39 6.38 1.35
CA ALA A 319 14.31 6.15 2.46
C ALA A 319 13.58 6.35 3.79
N GLY A 320 14.06 5.70 4.84
CA GLY A 320 13.52 5.86 6.18
C GLY A 320 14.09 7.06 6.91
N LYS A 321 13.25 7.74 7.67
CA LYS A 321 13.71 8.82 8.54
C LYS A 321 14.70 8.29 9.57
N ASN A 322 15.88 8.92 9.68
CA ASN A 322 16.95 8.51 10.60
C ASN A 322 17.34 7.02 10.43
N ASN A 323 17.36 6.52 9.19
CA ASN A 323 17.76 5.15 8.91
C ASN A 323 19.23 4.92 9.25
N ARG A 324 19.55 3.70 9.68
CA ARG A 324 20.90 3.31 10.12
C ARG A 324 21.93 3.23 8.99
N TYR A 325 21.49 3.17 7.74
CA TYR A 325 22.35 3.07 6.57
C TYR A 325 22.92 4.45 6.18
N GLY A 326 22.34 5.52 6.73
CA GLY A 326 22.70 6.90 6.38
C GLY A 326 22.32 7.24 4.93
N HIS A 327 21.24 6.63 4.42
CA HIS A 327 20.70 6.94 3.10
C HIS A 327 19.60 8.00 3.18
N PRO A 328 19.46 8.88 2.17
CA PRO A 328 20.37 9.02 1.03
C PRO A 328 21.70 9.66 1.43
N ARG A 329 22.77 9.28 0.74
CA ARG A 329 24.09 9.86 0.93
C ARG A 329 24.16 11.28 0.39
N GLU A 330 24.93 12.14 1.06
CA GLU A 330 25.09 13.54 0.65
C GLU A 330 25.71 13.68 -0.75
N GLU A 331 26.59 12.75 -1.13
CA GLU A 331 27.21 12.72 -2.44
C GLU A 331 26.18 12.53 -3.56
N VAL A 332 25.19 11.63 -3.34
CA VAL A 332 24.09 11.37 -4.28
C VAL A 332 23.17 12.60 -4.36
N LEU A 333 22.88 13.23 -3.22
CA LEU A 333 22.06 14.44 -3.18
C LEU A 333 22.77 15.59 -3.91
N ALA A 334 24.07 15.78 -3.69
CA ALA A 334 24.87 16.80 -4.36
C ALA A 334 24.94 16.56 -5.88
N LEU A 335 25.11 15.29 -6.31
CA LEU A 335 25.10 14.93 -7.72
C LEU A 335 23.78 15.33 -8.39
N LEU A 336 22.65 14.92 -7.80
CA LEU A 336 21.33 15.26 -8.33
C LEU A 336 21.08 16.78 -8.37
N ALA A 337 21.48 17.50 -7.31
CA ALA A 337 21.35 18.95 -7.24
C ALA A 337 22.21 19.68 -8.28
N ASN A 338 23.45 19.24 -8.52
CA ASN A 338 24.35 19.80 -9.53
C ASN A 338 23.78 19.63 -10.96
N HIS A 339 22.99 18.58 -11.18
CA HIS A 339 22.28 18.37 -12.45
C HIS A 339 20.91 19.05 -12.50
N HIS A 340 20.59 19.91 -11.53
CA HIS A 340 19.31 20.66 -11.44
C HIS A 340 18.08 19.76 -11.44
N ILE A 341 18.19 18.53 -10.90
CA ILE A 341 17.12 17.57 -10.80
C ILE A 341 16.29 17.89 -9.54
N GLN A 342 14.99 18.01 -9.69
CA GLN A 342 14.09 18.18 -8.56
C GLN A 342 13.99 16.87 -7.75
N ILE A 343 14.36 16.95 -6.46
CA ILE A 343 14.42 15.78 -5.57
C ILE A 343 13.17 15.75 -4.69
N PHE A 344 12.55 14.57 -4.60
CA PHE A 344 11.53 14.23 -3.61
C PHE A 344 12.04 13.10 -2.73
N ARG A 345 11.79 13.18 -1.41
CA ARG A 345 12.29 12.22 -0.42
C ARG A 345 11.19 11.79 0.53
N THR A 346 10.98 10.47 0.68
CA THR A 346 9.95 9.95 1.60
C THR A 346 10.29 10.19 3.07
N ASP A 347 11.56 10.20 3.45
CA ASP A 347 12.01 10.44 4.83
C ASP A 347 11.75 11.87 5.31
N GLN A 348 11.55 12.84 4.39
CA GLN A 348 11.27 14.23 4.69
C GLN A 348 9.81 14.60 4.42
N GLN A 349 9.24 14.11 3.32
CA GLN A 349 7.96 14.56 2.77
C GLN A 349 6.84 13.51 2.96
N GLY A 350 7.15 12.36 3.59
CA GLY A 350 6.20 11.25 3.67
C GLY A 350 5.93 10.65 2.29
N ALA A 351 4.77 10.06 2.09
CA ALA A 351 4.44 9.48 0.79
C ALA A 351 4.38 10.54 -0.32
N ILE A 352 4.97 10.20 -1.48
CA ILE A 352 5.05 11.08 -2.66
C ILE A 352 4.09 10.53 -3.71
N GLN A 353 3.18 11.37 -4.18
CA GLN A 353 2.13 10.97 -5.10
C GLN A 353 2.13 11.84 -6.34
N TYR A 354 2.23 11.22 -7.52
CA TYR A 354 1.95 11.85 -8.81
C TYR A 354 0.52 11.49 -9.23
N LYS A 355 -0.39 12.47 -9.22
CA LYS A 355 -1.75 12.31 -9.73
C LYS A 355 -1.84 12.86 -11.14
N PHE A 356 -2.51 12.13 -12.02
CA PHE A 356 -2.62 12.54 -13.42
C PHE A 356 -4.01 12.28 -14.00
N TYR A 357 -4.37 13.15 -14.93
CA TYR A 357 -5.50 13.01 -15.83
C TYR A 357 -4.97 13.05 -17.25
N GLN A 358 -5.21 12.01 -18.04
CA GLN A 358 -4.59 11.84 -19.37
C GLN A 358 -3.05 11.92 -19.26
N ASN A 359 -2.42 12.88 -19.98
CA ASN A 359 -0.97 13.06 -20.01
C ASN A 359 -0.49 14.25 -19.15
N LYS A 360 -1.33 14.78 -18.26
CA LYS A 360 -0.99 15.89 -17.36
C LYS A 360 -1.16 15.48 -15.92
N GLY A 361 -0.18 15.79 -15.10
CA GLY A 361 -0.23 15.48 -13.67
C GLY A 361 0.69 16.34 -12.84
N THR A 362 0.50 16.26 -11.52
CA THR A 362 1.25 17.02 -10.52
C THR A 362 1.72 16.11 -9.41
N PHE A 363 2.87 16.44 -8.84
CA PHE A 363 3.36 15.80 -7.62
C PHE A 363 2.71 16.44 -6.40
N HIS A 364 2.42 15.59 -5.42
CA HIS A 364 1.89 15.94 -4.10
C HIS A 364 2.67 15.16 -3.05
N THR A 365 2.93 15.77 -1.93
CA THR A 365 3.57 15.14 -0.78
C THR A 365 2.61 15.16 0.41
N VAL A 366 2.77 14.22 1.34
CA VAL A 366 1.92 14.14 2.54
C VAL A 366 2.35 15.18 3.57
N LEU A 367 3.65 15.41 3.67
CA LEU A 367 4.23 16.48 4.47
C LEU A 367 4.75 17.58 3.54
N PRO A 368 4.76 18.84 4.00
CA PRO A 368 5.22 19.98 3.19
C PRO A 368 6.69 19.87 2.79
#